data_3bc02deb6ee96a7b5795b19f8745a177
#
_entry.id   3bc02deb6ee96a7b5795b19f8745a177
#
_cell.length_a   1.000
_cell.length_b   1.000
_cell.length_c   1.000
_cell.angle_alpha   90.00
_cell.angle_beta   90.00
_cell.angle_gamma   90.00
#
_symmetry.space_group_name_H-M   'P 1'
#
loop_
_entity.id
_entity.type
_entity.pdbx_description
1 polymer ?
#
loop_
_entity_poly.entity_id
_entity_poly.type
_entity_poly.pdbx_seq_one_letter_code
_entity_poly.pdbx_strand_id
1 'polypeptide(L)'
;MMNIRTLKLTNLGRFEELDVHLAPVEEFKSNVTVFIGNNGAGKTSILKSLATSLSWFVARVRTEKGNGSLIPEDAILNGRSSATIELQVLNTHPATEAATPYRWLLARTASGKKSTTASSLQEASQLAAFYRDQYTQNSGASFPL
;
A
#
# COMPACT_ATOMS: atom_id res chain seq x y z
N MET A 1 10.12 11.67 5.72
CA MET A 1 10.52 10.47 4.98
C MET A 1 9.53 9.35 5.21
N MET A 2 9.13 8.67 4.14
CA MET A 2 8.13 7.61 4.21
C MET A 2 8.78 6.23 4.16
N ASN A 3 8.42 5.37 5.09
CA ASN A 3 8.84 3.97 5.12
C ASN A 3 7.61 3.07 5.09
N ILE A 4 7.60 2.10 4.18
CA ILE A 4 6.55 1.09 4.12
C ILE A 4 6.82 0.08 5.22
N ARG A 5 5.83 -0.15 6.09
CA ARG A 5 6.01 -1.00 7.28
C ARG A 5 5.39 -2.38 7.13
N THR A 6 4.13 -2.43 6.76
CA THR A 6 3.42 -3.70 6.66
C THR A 6 2.55 -3.74 5.42
N LEU A 7 2.43 -4.93 4.85
CA LEU A 7 1.51 -5.24 3.77
C LEU A 7 0.70 -6.44 4.19
N LYS A 8 -0.62 -6.31 4.18
CA LYS A 8 -1.52 -7.42 4.52
C LYS A 8 -2.41 -7.74 3.34
N LEU A 9 -2.41 -9.01 2.93
CA LEU A 9 -3.24 -9.51 1.85
C LEU A 9 -4.30 -10.45 2.42
N THR A 10 -5.53 -10.32 1.94
CA THR A 10 -6.62 -11.22 2.32
C THR A 10 -7.30 -11.72 1.06
N ASN A 11 -7.40 -13.03 0.91
CA ASN A 11 -8.05 -13.70 -0.22
C ASN A 11 -7.52 -13.24 -1.57
N LEU A 12 -6.21 -13.05 -1.67
CA LEU A 12 -5.58 -12.54 -2.87
C LEU A 12 -4.50 -13.48 -3.38
N GLY A 13 -4.52 -13.75 -4.68
CA GLY A 13 -3.59 -14.69 -5.29
C GLY A 13 -3.79 -16.08 -4.71
N ARG A 14 -2.73 -16.62 -4.13
CA ARG A 14 -2.76 -17.90 -3.44
C ARG A 14 -2.94 -17.76 -1.92
N PHE A 15 -3.06 -16.52 -1.44
CA PHE A 15 -3.05 -16.26 0.00
C PHE A 15 -4.45 -16.04 0.52
N GLU A 16 -4.86 -16.88 1.47
CA GLU A 16 -6.06 -16.62 2.25
C GLU A 16 -5.81 -15.45 3.19
N GLU A 17 -4.64 -15.44 3.82
CA GLU A 17 -4.20 -14.35 4.67
C GLU A 17 -2.66 -14.33 4.71
N LEU A 18 -2.08 -13.15 4.50
CA LEU A 18 -0.64 -12.97 4.54
C LEU A 18 -0.31 -11.62 5.15
N ASP A 19 0.55 -11.62 6.17
CA ASP A 19 1.11 -10.41 6.75
C ASP A 19 2.60 -10.36 6.42
N VAL A 20 3.02 -9.27 5.79
CA VAL A 20 4.44 -9.04 5.46
C VAL A 20 4.91 -7.82 6.23
N HIS A 21 5.96 -7.99 7.02
CA HIS A 21 6.61 -6.90 7.74
C HIS A 21 7.90 -6.55 7.01
N LEU A 22 7.97 -5.30 6.53
CA LEU A 22 9.10 -4.85 5.73
C LEU A 22 10.16 -4.18 6.61
N ALA A 23 11.43 -4.31 6.18
CA ALA A 23 12.55 -3.68 6.89
C ALA A 23 12.47 -2.14 6.79
N PRO A 24 12.93 -1.37 7.80
CA PRO A 24 13.56 -1.89 9.01
C PRO A 24 12.57 -2.42 10.03
N VAL A 25 12.94 -3.49 10.70
CA VAL A 25 12.21 -4.02 11.83
C VAL A 25 13.11 -3.96 13.07
N GLU A 26 12.57 -4.32 14.22
CA GLU A 26 13.32 -4.22 15.49
C GLU A 26 14.66 -4.96 15.42
N GLU A 27 14.68 -6.14 14.82
CA GLU A 27 15.86 -7.00 14.72
C GLU A 27 16.78 -6.63 13.56
N PHE A 28 16.24 -6.03 12.49
CA PHE A 28 16.99 -5.71 11.27
C PHE A 28 16.76 -4.25 10.91
N LYS A 29 17.79 -3.42 11.04
CA LYS A 29 17.71 -1.98 10.79
C LYS A 29 17.92 -1.58 9.34
N SER A 30 18.20 -2.54 8.46
CA SER A 30 18.35 -2.31 7.03
C SER A 30 17.03 -1.84 6.40
N ASN A 31 17.10 -0.98 5.39
CA ASN A 31 15.94 -0.55 4.60
C ASN A 31 15.66 -1.47 3.41
N VAL A 32 16.33 -2.62 3.34
CA VAL A 32 16.22 -3.56 2.22
C VAL A 32 15.48 -4.80 2.67
N THR A 33 14.41 -5.14 1.94
CA THR A 33 13.66 -6.39 2.12
C THR A 33 13.77 -7.20 0.84
N VAL A 34 14.18 -8.45 0.95
CA VAL A 34 14.37 -9.34 -0.19
C VAL A 34 13.38 -10.50 -0.10
N PHE A 35 12.65 -10.76 -1.20
CA PHE A 35 11.73 -11.89 -1.30
C PHE A 35 12.39 -13.01 -2.08
N ILE A 36 12.52 -14.18 -1.46
CA ILE A 36 13.14 -15.35 -2.04
C ILE A 36 12.12 -16.48 -2.10
N GLY A 37 12.12 -17.22 -3.20
CA GLY A 37 11.22 -18.36 -3.35
C GLY A 37 11.13 -18.81 -4.80
N ASN A 38 10.50 -19.96 -5.02
CA ASN A 38 10.22 -20.48 -6.35
C ASN A 38 9.14 -19.64 -7.04
N ASN A 39 9.04 -19.76 -8.38
CA ASN A 39 8.08 -18.95 -9.17
C ASN A 39 6.63 -19.09 -8.71
N GLY A 40 6.24 -20.22 -8.14
CA GLY A 40 4.89 -20.42 -7.62
C GLY A 40 4.66 -19.95 -6.20
N ALA A 41 5.64 -19.30 -5.56
CA ALA A 41 5.57 -18.96 -4.14
C ALA A 41 4.81 -17.67 -3.85
N GLY A 42 4.29 -16.96 -4.86
CA GLY A 42 3.50 -15.75 -4.66
C GLY A 42 4.29 -14.45 -4.60
N LYS A 43 5.60 -14.47 -4.92
CA LYS A 43 6.42 -13.25 -4.92
C LYS A 43 5.84 -12.16 -5.81
N THR A 44 5.40 -12.54 -7.01
CA THR A 44 4.81 -11.61 -7.97
C THR A 44 3.54 -10.99 -7.41
N SER A 45 2.69 -11.79 -6.76
CA SER A 45 1.47 -11.28 -6.13
C SER A 45 1.77 -10.25 -5.06
N ILE A 46 2.80 -10.49 -4.24
CA ILE A 46 3.22 -9.56 -3.19
C ILE A 46 3.67 -8.23 -3.80
N LEU A 47 4.54 -8.29 -4.80
CA LEU A 47 5.09 -7.08 -5.44
C LEU A 47 4.02 -6.32 -6.21
N LYS A 48 3.13 -7.02 -6.92
CA LYS A 48 2.01 -6.37 -7.62
C LYS A 48 1.04 -5.71 -6.66
N SER A 49 0.75 -6.36 -5.53
CA SER A 49 -0.13 -5.81 -4.50
C SER A 49 0.44 -4.54 -3.90
N LEU A 50 1.74 -4.54 -3.63
CA LEU A 50 2.43 -3.36 -3.13
C LEU A 50 2.34 -2.21 -4.15
N ALA A 51 2.63 -2.48 -5.42
CA ALA A 51 2.54 -1.49 -6.49
C ALA A 51 1.12 -0.96 -6.65
N THR A 52 0.12 -1.83 -6.61
CA THR A 52 -1.29 -1.45 -6.72
C THR A 52 -1.68 -0.52 -5.57
N SER A 53 -1.29 -0.85 -4.36
CA SER A 53 -1.59 -0.04 -3.18
C SER A 53 -0.92 1.33 -3.24
N LEU A 54 0.36 1.38 -3.62
CA LEU A 54 1.10 2.62 -3.74
C LEU A 54 0.60 3.50 -4.88
N SER A 55 0.01 2.92 -5.92
CA SER A 55 -0.49 3.69 -7.06
C SER A 55 -1.53 4.73 -6.64
N TRP A 56 -2.32 4.45 -5.62
CA TRP A 56 -3.32 5.37 -5.11
C TRP A 56 -2.68 6.57 -4.41
N PHE A 57 -1.65 6.33 -3.62
CA PHE A 57 -0.89 7.40 -2.99
C PHE A 57 -0.25 8.32 -4.04
N VAL A 58 0.44 7.73 -5.03
CA VAL A 58 1.09 8.50 -6.10
C VAL A 58 0.07 9.31 -6.89
N ALA A 59 -1.07 8.70 -7.24
CA ALA A 59 -2.12 9.41 -7.97
C ALA A 59 -2.67 10.60 -7.18
N ARG A 60 -2.85 10.44 -5.85
CA ARG A 60 -3.37 11.49 -4.98
C ARG A 60 -2.34 12.59 -4.68
N VAL A 61 -1.06 12.30 -4.79
CA VAL A 61 -0.03 13.33 -4.76
C VAL A 61 -0.11 14.21 -6.02
N ARG A 62 -0.38 13.61 -7.17
CA ARG A 62 -0.51 14.34 -8.43
C ARG A 62 -1.75 15.23 -8.47
N THR A 63 -2.89 14.67 -8.08
CA THR A 63 -4.16 15.40 -8.05
C THR A 63 -4.96 14.93 -6.85
N GLU A 64 -5.71 15.85 -6.23
CA GLU A 64 -6.48 15.59 -5.02
C GLU A 64 -7.43 14.38 -5.15
N LYS A 65 -8.01 14.19 -6.33
CA LYS A 65 -8.96 13.10 -6.60
C LYS A 65 -8.39 12.04 -7.54
N GLY A 66 -7.07 11.91 -7.60
CA GLY A 66 -6.44 10.93 -8.47
C GLY A 66 -6.80 9.49 -8.12
N ASN A 67 -6.93 8.66 -9.15
CA ASN A 67 -7.25 7.25 -9.01
C ASN A 67 -6.04 6.39 -9.35
N GLY A 68 -5.76 5.41 -8.51
CA GLY A 68 -4.75 4.40 -8.76
C GLY A 68 -5.33 3.17 -9.47
N SER A 69 -4.59 2.08 -9.44
CA SER A 69 -4.98 0.82 -10.04
C SER A 69 -5.92 0.04 -9.14
N LEU A 70 -6.87 -0.68 -9.73
CA LEU A 70 -7.75 -1.57 -9.00
C LEU A 70 -7.08 -2.93 -8.83
N ILE A 71 -7.51 -3.67 -7.80
CA ILE A 71 -7.15 -5.08 -7.66
C ILE A 71 -7.77 -5.82 -8.86
N PRO A 72 -6.99 -6.58 -9.66
CA PRO A 72 -7.58 -7.36 -10.74
C PRO A 72 -8.57 -8.39 -10.18
N GLU A 73 -9.70 -8.58 -10.84
CA GLU A 73 -10.70 -9.55 -10.40
C GLU A 73 -10.13 -10.97 -10.38
N ASP A 74 -9.30 -11.31 -11.35
CA ASP A 74 -8.67 -12.63 -11.43
C ASP A 74 -7.61 -12.86 -10.34
N ALA A 75 -7.24 -11.83 -9.61
CA ALA A 75 -6.35 -11.97 -8.45
C ALA A 75 -7.09 -12.41 -7.19
N ILE A 76 -8.42 -12.33 -7.17
CA ILE A 76 -9.21 -12.78 -6.02
C ILE A 76 -9.11 -14.30 -5.90
N LEU A 77 -8.82 -14.79 -4.70
CA LEU A 77 -8.70 -16.22 -4.43
C LEU A 77 -10.00 -16.94 -4.83
N ASN A 78 -9.87 -18.06 -5.55
CA ASN A 78 -11.00 -18.82 -6.04
C ASN A 78 -11.99 -19.16 -4.93
N GLY A 79 -13.28 -18.94 -5.19
CA GLY A 79 -14.34 -19.21 -4.25
C GLY A 79 -14.58 -18.13 -3.20
N ARG A 80 -13.77 -17.08 -3.20
CA ARG A 80 -13.94 -15.96 -2.27
C ARG A 80 -14.73 -14.82 -2.91
N SER A 81 -15.48 -14.10 -2.08
CA SER A 81 -16.32 -12.99 -2.55
C SER A 81 -15.56 -11.68 -2.74
N SER A 82 -14.44 -11.53 -2.06
CA SER A 82 -13.65 -10.29 -2.14
C SER A 82 -12.20 -10.53 -1.75
N ALA A 83 -11.33 -9.58 -2.14
CA ALA A 83 -9.94 -9.54 -1.73
C ALA A 83 -9.60 -8.16 -1.19
N THR A 84 -8.63 -8.07 -0.30
CA THR A 84 -8.17 -6.81 0.24
C THR A 84 -6.65 -6.74 0.26
N ILE A 85 -6.14 -5.51 0.10
CA ILE A 85 -4.74 -5.16 0.29
C ILE A 85 -4.71 -4.02 1.30
N GLU A 86 -4.04 -4.23 2.42
CA GLU A 86 -3.86 -3.20 3.43
C GLU A 86 -2.38 -2.82 3.50
N LEU A 87 -2.09 -1.53 3.41
CA LEU A 87 -0.73 -1.02 3.47
C LEU A 87 -0.60 -0.07 4.65
N GLN A 88 0.44 -0.27 5.45
CA GLN A 88 0.78 0.66 6.53
C GLN A 88 2.15 1.25 6.27
N VAL A 89 2.22 2.57 6.35
CA VAL A 89 3.47 3.32 6.17
C VAL A 89 3.71 4.19 7.40
N LEU A 90 4.97 4.51 7.62
CA LEU A 90 5.37 5.43 8.69
C LEU A 90 6.02 6.63 8.03
N ASN A 91 5.47 7.82 8.29
CA ASN A 91 6.02 9.05 7.76
C ASN A 91 6.72 9.83 8.86
N THR A 92 8.00 10.11 8.67
CA THR A 92 8.80 10.88 9.61
C THR A 92 8.88 12.32 9.12
N HIS A 93 8.42 13.24 9.96
CA HIS A 93 8.46 14.67 9.63
C HIS A 93 9.91 15.17 9.61
N PRO A 94 10.32 15.87 8.54
CA PRO A 94 11.74 16.28 8.42
C PRO A 94 12.22 17.27 9.49
N ALA A 95 11.33 18.10 10.01
CA ALA A 95 11.71 19.12 10.97
C ALA A 95 11.67 18.65 12.42
N THR A 96 10.69 17.82 12.78
CA THR A 96 10.46 17.41 14.17
C THR A 96 10.92 15.99 14.45
N GLU A 97 11.25 15.23 13.42
CA GLU A 97 11.54 13.80 13.49
C GLU A 97 10.39 12.95 14.06
N ALA A 98 9.22 13.55 14.23
CA ALA A 98 8.04 12.82 14.68
C ALA A 98 7.56 11.86 13.60
N ALA A 99 7.28 10.61 14.00
CA ALA A 99 6.83 9.57 13.09
C ALA A 99 5.33 9.37 13.26
N THR A 100 4.59 9.43 12.14
CA THR A 100 3.14 9.27 12.12
C THR A 100 2.77 8.09 11.23
N PRO A 101 1.99 7.12 11.72
CA PRO A 101 1.54 6.02 10.91
C PRO A 101 0.34 6.42 10.04
N TYR A 102 0.30 5.89 8.84
CA TYR A 102 -0.83 5.99 7.91
C TYR A 102 -1.13 4.62 7.37
N ARG A 103 -2.42 4.32 7.22
CA ARG A 103 -2.87 3.03 6.74
C ARG A 103 -4.02 3.20 5.76
N TRP A 104 -3.98 2.47 4.66
CA TRP A 104 -5.12 2.45 3.73
C TRP A 104 -5.38 1.05 3.22
N LEU A 105 -6.60 0.85 2.78
CA LEU A 105 -7.14 -0.45 2.39
C LEU A 105 -7.75 -0.36 1.01
N LEU A 106 -7.35 -1.27 0.14
CA LEU A 106 -8.04 -1.51 -1.13
C LEU A 106 -8.86 -2.78 -1.00
N ALA A 107 -10.07 -2.74 -1.53
CA ALA A 107 -10.95 -3.90 -1.57
C ALA A 107 -11.50 -4.08 -2.99
N ARG A 108 -11.68 -5.33 -3.40
CA ARG A 108 -12.34 -5.68 -4.65
C ARG A 108 -13.31 -6.81 -4.39
N THR A 109 -14.56 -6.62 -4.83
CA THR A 109 -15.59 -7.66 -4.75
C THR A 109 -15.68 -8.39 -6.09
N ALA A 110 -15.75 -9.71 -6.05
CA ALA A 110 -15.90 -10.52 -7.26
C ALA A 110 -17.25 -10.28 -7.92
N SER A 111 -17.28 -10.35 -9.25
CA SER A 111 -18.52 -10.16 -10.01
C SER A 111 -19.59 -11.14 -9.56
N GLY A 112 -20.81 -10.64 -9.35
CA GLY A 112 -21.94 -11.45 -8.90
C GLY A 112 -21.90 -11.83 -7.44
N LYS A 113 -20.89 -11.42 -6.68
CA LYS A 113 -20.78 -11.66 -5.26
C LYS A 113 -21.13 -10.41 -4.46
N LYS A 114 -21.43 -10.59 -3.18
CA LYS A 114 -21.71 -9.48 -2.27
C LYS A 114 -20.63 -9.46 -1.19
N SER A 115 -20.18 -8.26 -0.83
CA SER A 115 -19.22 -8.06 0.25
C SER A 115 -19.51 -6.75 0.96
N THR A 116 -19.29 -6.73 2.26
CA THR A 116 -19.39 -5.51 3.06
C THR A 116 -18.06 -4.77 3.12
N THR A 117 -16.99 -5.38 2.61
CA THR A 117 -15.66 -4.76 2.64
C THR A 117 -15.56 -3.69 1.56
N ALA A 118 -15.12 -2.51 1.95
CA ALA A 118 -14.94 -1.38 1.05
C ALA A 118 -13.55 -0.79 1.20
N SER A 119 -13.05 -0.18 0.13
CA SER A 119 -11.77 0.52 0.17
C SER A 119 -11.85 1.72 1.12
N SER A 120 -10.76 1.98 1.83
CA SER A 120 -10.61 3.13 2.72
C SER A 120 -9.30 3.82 2.38
N LEU A 121 -9.39 4.96 1.70
CA LEU A 121 -8.25 5.68 1.15
C LEU A 121 -8.03 7.05 1.80
N GLN A 122 -8.74 7.33 2.89
CA GLN A 122 -8.69 8.64 3.54
C GLN A 122 -7.27 8.99 3.99
N GLU A 123 -6.59 8.05 4.64
CA GLU A 123 -5.25 8.32 5.16
C GLU A 123 -4.21 8.41 4.03
N ALA A 124 -4.39 7.66 2.94
CA ALA A 124 -3.56 7.84 1.75
C ALA A 124 -3.71 9.26 1.20
N SER A 125 -4.93 9.78 1.16
CA SER A 125 -5.20 11.14 0.71
C SER A 125 -4.61 12.19 1.66
N GLN A 126 -4.66 11.95 2.96
CA GLN A 126 -4.09 12.86 3.96
C GLN A 126 -2.58 12.93 3.81
N LEU A 127 -1.91 11.78 3.65
CA LEU A 127 -0.47 11.75 3.45
C LEU A 127 -0.08 12.39 2.12
N ALA A 128 -0.85 12.13 1.06
CA ALA A 128 -0.62 12.72 -0.25
C ALA A 128 -0.76 14.25 -0.19
N ALA A 129 -1.75 14.77 0.54
CA ALA A 129 -1.93 16.20 0.72
C ALA A 129 -0.74 16.83 1.43
N PHE A 130 -0.22 16.16 2.46
CA PHE A 130 0.98 16.61 3.16
C PHE A 130 2.16 16.80 2.21
N TYR A 131 2.43 15.81 1.35
CA TYR A 131 3.53 15.90 0.40
C TYR A 131 3.27 16.92 -0.70
N ARG A 132 2.03 17.04 -1.17
CA ARG A 132 1.66 18.03 -2.18
C ARG A 132 1.85 19.45 -1.65
N ASP A 133 1.47 19.71 -0.40
CA ASP A 133 1.66 21.00 0.23
C ASP A 133 3.14 21.32 0.42
N GLN A 134 3.93 20.36 0.83
CA GLN A 134 5.38 20.52 0.97
C GLN A 134 6.05 20.83 -0.37
N TYR A 135 5.65 20.13 -1.42
CA TYR A 135 6.18 20.37 -2.77
C TYR A 135 5.84 21.77 -3.27
N THR A 136 4.63 22.23 -3.00
CA THR A 136 4.17 23.56 -3.41
C THR A 136 4.91 24.66 -2.64
N GLN A 137 5.17 24.46 -1.35
CA GLN A 137 5.86 25.44 -0.49
C GLN A 137 7.36 25.47 -0.75
N ASN A 138 7.96 24.31 -1.04
CA ASN A 138 9.39 24.16 -1.27
C ASN A 138 9.62 23.69 -2.70
N SER A 139 9.57 24.64 -3.66
CA SER A 139 9.83 24.29 -5.05
C SER A 139 11.21 23.65 -5.19
N GLY A 140 11.27 22.45 -5.72
CA GLY A 140 12.51 21.69 -5.82
C GLY A 140 12.65 20.56 -4.80
N ALA A 141 11.72 20.44 -3.86
CA ALA A 141 11.68 19.27 -2.96
C ALA A 141 11.35 18.03 -3.80
N SER A 142 12.06 16.92 -3.55
CA SER A 142 11.79 15.68 -4.25
C SER A 142 10.76 14.85 -3.48
N PHE A 143 9.94 14.08 -4.21
CA PHE A 143 9.01 13.14 -3.61
C PHE A 143 9.78 11.96 -3.02
N PRO A 144 9.20 11.27 -2.01
CA PRO A 144 9.86 10.16 -1.33
C PRO A 144 9.93 8.87 -2.14
N LEU A 145 9.33 8.84 -3.32
CA LEU A 145 9.30 7.66 -4.19
C LEU A 145 10.21 7.81 -5.39
#